data_d531586e7535a9f392e79e8095bffc4a
#
_entry.id   d531586e7535a9f392e79e8095bffc4a
#
_cell.length_a   1.000
_cell.length_b   1.000
_cell.length_c   1.000
_cell.angle_alpha   90.00
_cell.angle_beta   90.00
_cell.angle_gamma   90.00
#
_symmetry.space_group_name_H-M   'P 1'
#
loop_
_entity.id
_entity.type
_entity.pdbx_description
1 polymer ?
#
loop_
_entity_poly.entity_id
_entity_poly.type
_entity_poly.pdbx_seq_one_letter_code
_entity_poly.pdbx_strand_id
1 'polypeptide(L)'
;KAYWDRLLGTVQVKTKDRAIDILVNGWLLYQTVSCRINARAGFYQCGGAYGYRDQLQDTLSLIFTDSGILRRQILIACSRQFEEGDVQHWWHPPAGLGVRTRISDDLLWLPYCTAAYIRSTGDSTILKEPVPYIKGPLLKENQQDIMFTPEISQQSESVYEHCKKAIDRTCFGEHGLPLMGGGDWNDG
;
A
#
# COMPACT_ATOMS: atom_id res chain seq x y z
N LYS A 1 12.71 -23.15 3.75
CA LYS A 1 14.13 -22.80 3.95
C LYS A 1 14.66 -21.98 2.78
N ALA A 2 14.70 -22.48 1.55
CA ALA A 2 15.28 -21.79 0.38
C ALA A 2 14.75 -20.36 0.13
N TYR A 3 13.47 -20.09 0.39
CA TYR A 3 12.88 -18.75 0.29
C TYR A 3 13.55 -17.77 1.27
N TRP A 4 13.64 -18.15 2.55
CA TRP A 4 14.25 -17.32 3.58
C TRP A 4 15.76 -17.13 3.37
N ASP A 5 16.47 -18.20 2.97
CA ASP A 5 17.92 -18.13 2.69
C ASP A 5 18.19 -17.12 1.55
N ARG A 6 17.37 -17.12 0.50
CA ARG A 6 17.47 -16.14 -0.59
C ARG A 6 17.14 -14.74 -0.15
N LEU A 7 15.98 -14.54 0.50
CA LEU A 7 15.49 -13.22 0.89
C LEU A 7 16.45 -12.55 1.89
N LEU A 8 16.79 -13.26 2.98
CA LEU A 8 17.64 -12.73 4.03
C LEU A 8 19.12 -12.63 3.62
N GLY A 9 19.53 -13.37 2.58
CA GLY A 9 20.89 -13.32 2.04
C GLY A 9 21.14 -12.18 1.04
N THR A 10 20.10 -11.44 0.61
CA THR A 10 20.22 -10.42 -0.45
C THR A 10 21.07 -9.22 -0.02
N VAL A 11 20.88 -8.76 1.20
CA VAL A 11 21.65 -7.65 1.78
C VAL A 11 22.41 -8.16 3.00
N GLN A 12 23.73 -8.01 2.97
CA GLN A 12 24.58 -8.46 4.06
C GLN A 12 25.59 -7.37 4.42
N VAL A 13 25.70 -7.05 5.69
CA VAL A 13 26.69 -6.11 6.22
C VAL A 13 27.59 -6.81 7.24
N LYS A 14 28.79 -6.32 7.37
CA LYS A 14 29.72 -6.70 8.42
C LYS A 14 30.28 -5.45 9.08
N THR A 15 29.90 -5.24 10.32
CA THR A 15 30.28 -4.06 11.09
C THR A 15 31.15 -4.46 12.30
N LYS A 16 31.56 -3.47 13.09
CA LYS A 16 32.25 -3.71 14.36
C LYS A 16 31.26 -4.13 15.47
N ASP A 17 29.97 -3.86 15.27
CA ASP A 17 28.92 -4.17 16.22
C ASP A 17 28.11 -5.38 15.75
N ARG A 18 28.24 -6.49 16.44
CA ARG A 18 27.53 -7.72 16.13
C ARG A 18 26.00 -7.59 16.22
N ALA A 19 25.48 -6.71 17.07
CA ALA A 19 24.05 -6.49 17.18
C ALA A 19 23.48 -5.87 15.90
N ILE A 20 24.19 -4.91 15.31
CA ILE A 20 23.82 -4.32 14.02
C ILE A 20 23.82 -5.38 12.92
N ASP A 21 24.85 -6.25 12.87
CA ASP A 21 24.91 -7.32 11.88
C ASP A 21 23.69 -8.26 11.98
N ILE A 22 23.30 -8.67 13.18
CA ILE A 22 22.15 -9.55 13.42
C ILE A 22 20.84 -8.87 12.97
N LEU A 23 20.67 -7.61 13.33
CA LEU A 23 19.47 -6.85 12.97
C LEU A 23 19.34 -6.70 11.45
N VAL A 24 20.39 -6.18 10.79
CA VAL A 24 20.34 -5.83 9.37
C VAL A 24 20.35 -7.07 8.48
N ASN A 25 21.19 -8.08 8.82
CA ASN A 25 21.34 -9.27 7.97
C ASN A 25 20.18 -10.24 8.04
N GLY A 26 19.22 -10.04 8.92
CA GLY A 26 18.12 -10.99 9.00
C GLY A 26 16.88 -10.51 9.73
N TRP A 27 17.04 -10.05 10.96
CA TRP A 27 15.92 -9.86 11.86
C TRP A 27 14.91 -8.82 11.39
N LEU A 28 15.36 -7.64 10.96
CA LEU A 28 14.46 -6.58 10.48
C LEU A 28 13.67 -7.02 9.24
N LEU A 29 14.35 -7.62 8.26
CA LEU A 29 13.72 -8.10 7.04
C LEU A 29 12.76 -9.25 7.33
N TYR A 30 13.13 -10.19 8.20
CA TYR A 30 12.26 -11.26 8.65
C TYR A 30 10.97 -10.72 9.29
N GLN A 31 11.08 -9.77 10.22
CA GLN A 31 9.92 -9.15 10.87
C GLN A 31 9.02 -8.45 9.87
N THR A 32 9.59 -7.67 8.95
CA THR A 32 8.82 -6.96 7.93
C THR A 32 7.97 -7.95 7.13
N VAL A 33 8.59 -8.99 6.60
CA VAL A 33 7.85 -9.97 5.77
C VAL A 33 6.86 -10.78 6.60
N SER A 34 7.26 -11.27 7.77
CA SER A 34 6.40 -12.12 8.59
C SER A 34 5.23 -11.37 9.22
N CYS A 35 5.49 -10.19 9.80
CA CYS A 35 4.51 -9.49 10.62
C CYS A 35 3.74 -8.41 9.85
N ARG A 36 4.42 -7.71 8.93
CA ARG A 36 3.82 -6.58 8.23
C ARG A 36 3.20 -6.97 6.87
N ILE A 37 3.79 -7.93 6.18
CA ILE A 37 3.30 -8.35 4.86
C ILE A 37 2.38 -9.56 4.97
N ASN A 38 2.82 -10.65 5.63
CA ASN A 38 2.09 -11.91 5.61
C ASN A 38 1.05 -12.04 6.73
N ALA A 39 1.38 -11.65 7.95
CA ALA A 39 0.53 -11.91 9.11
C ALA A 39 -0.22 -10.69 9.63
N ARG A 40 0.27 -9.46 9.37
CA ARG A 40 -0.31 -8.23 9.93
C ARG A 40 -0.66 -8.34 11.42
N ALA A 41 0.12 -9.13 12.14
CA ALA A 41 -0.02 -9.32 13.56
C ALA A 41 0.93 -8.35 14.27
N GLY A 42 0.49 -7.16 14.55
CA GLY A 42 1.22 -6.18 15.36
C GLY A 42 0.60 -6.06 16.75
N PHE A 43 1.34 -5.48 17.69
CA PHE A 43 0.87 -5.25 19.05
C PHE A 43 -0.41 -4.41 19.09
N TYR A 44 -0.53 -3.44 18.20
CA TYR A 44 -1.68 -2.54 18.10
C TYR A 44 -2.71 -2.94 17.04
N GLN A 45 -2.41 -3.92 16.21
CA GLN A 45 -3.26 -4.34 15.08
C GLN A 45 -3.37 -5.86 15.02
N CYS A 46 -3.98 -6.45 16.03
CA CYS A 46 -4.23 -7.89 16.07
C CYS A 46 -5.42 -8.33 15.20
N GLY A 47 -6.16 -7.40 14.61
CA GLY A 47 -7.40 -7.64 13.89
C GLY A 47 -7.26 -8.22 12.48
N GLY A 48 -6.04 -8.37 11.95
CA GLY A 48 -5.81 -8.89 10.60
C GLY A 48 -6.21 -7.93 9.47
N ALA A 49 -6.44 -6.65 9.76
CA ALA A 49 -6.73 -5.64 8.75
C ALA A 49 -5.47 -5.29 7.94
N TYR A 50 -5.66 -5.09 6.64
CA TYR A 50 -4.64 -4.59 5.71
C TYR A 50 -4.91 -3.12 5.41
N GLY A 51 -4.01 -2.22 5.83
CA GLY A 51 -4.09 -0.80 5.55
C GLY A 51 -3.54 -0.48 4.16
N TYR A 52 -4.21 0.42 3.44
CA TYR A 52 -3.81 0.82 2.09
C TYR A 52 -2.40 1.42 2.08
N ARG A 53 -2.22 2.49 2.83
CA ARG A 53 -0.92 3.16 3.04
C ARG A 53 0.09 2.22 3.67
N ASP A 54 -0.26 1.55 4.75
CA ASP A 54 0.65 0.71 5.52
C ASP A 54 1.31 -0.36 4.66
N GLN A 55 0.52 -1.09 3.86
CA GLN A 55 1.04 -2.16 3.01
C GLN A 55 1.94 -1.62 1.90
N LEU A 56 1.58 -0.51 1.28
CA LEU A 56 2.40 0.14 0.26
C LEU A 56 3.72 0.62 0.86
N GLN A 57 3.67 1.29 2.00
CA GLN A 57 4.86 1.79 2.72
C GLN A 57 5.77 0.64 3.17
N ASP A 58 5.20 -0.40 3.79
CA ASP A 58 5.98 -1.54 4.27
C ASP A 58 6.71 -2.26 3.12
N THR A 59 6.04 -2.40 1.96
CA THR A 59 6.64 -3.08 0.80
C THR A 59 7.76 -2.28 0.12
N LEU A 60 7.84 -0.97 0.33
CA LEU A 60 8.99 -0.17 -0.13
C LEU A 60 10.30 -0.62 0.52
N SER A 61 10.27 -1.08 1.77
CA SER A 61 11.47 -1.59 2.46
C SER A 61 12.06 -2.84 1.77
N LEU A 62 11.26 -3.54 0.96
CA LEU A 62 11.62 -4.77 0.28
C LEU A 62 12.10 -4.55 -1.17
N ILE A 63 12.14 -3.31 -1.63
CA ILE A 63 12.39 -2.97 -3.04
C ILE A 63 13.73 -3.51 -3.57
N PHE A 64 14.74 -3.56 -2.69
CA PHE A 64 16.08 -4.06 -3.03
C PHE A 64 16.29 -5.55 -2.71
N THR A 65 15.34 -6.19 -2.03
CA THR A 65 15.45 -7.60 -1.62
C THR A 65 14.52 -8.52 -2.39
N ASP A 66 13.27 -8.13 -2.55
CA ASP A 66 12.27 -8.82 -3.38
C ASP A 66 11.25 -7.80 -3.91
N SER A 67 11.61 -7.10 -4.97
CA SER A 67 10.75 -6.10 -5.63
C SER A 67 9.43 -6.68 -6.13
N GLY A 68 9.34 -8.01 -6.32
CA GLY A 68 8.10 -8.69 -6.70
C GLY A 68 7.01 -8.59 -5.62
N ILE A 69 7.39 -8.41 -4.35
CA ILE A 69 6.42 -8.17 -3.28
C ILE A 69 5.77 -6.79 -3.46
N LEU A 70 6.57 -5.75 -3.72
CA LEU A 70 6.05 -4.41 -4.00
C LEU A 70 5.17 -4.40 -5.26
N ARG A 71 5.60 -5.09 -6.35
CA ARG A 71 4.79 -5.20 -7.57
C ARG A 71 3.40 -5.77 -7.29
N ARG A 72 3.32 -6.87 -6.54
CA ARG A 72 2.03 -7.46 -6.14
C ARG A 72 1.20 -6.50 -5.29
N GLN A 73 1.84 -5.79 -4.37
CA GLN A 73 1.13 -4.86 -3.50
C GLN A 73 0.55 -3.66 -4.28
N ILE A 74 1.25 -3.15 -5.29
CA ILE A 74 0.73 -2.11 -6.18
C ILE A 74 -0.56 -2.60 -6.88
N LEU A 75 -0.57 -3.82 -7.40
CA LEU A 75 -1.77 -4.40 -8.05
C LEU A 75 -2.92 -4.59 -7.04
N ILE A 76 -2.61 -5.04 -5.82
CA ILE A 76 -3.60 -5.15 -4.74
C ILE A 76 -4.16 -3.75 -4.40
N ALA A 77 -3.31 -2.74 -4.27
CA ALA A 77 -3.75 -1.37 -3.98
C ALA A 77 -4.67 -0.82 -5.09
N CYS A 78 -4.33 -1.02 -6.37
CA CYS A 78 -5.23 -0.68 -7.47
C CYS A 78 -6.60 -1.35 -7.33
N SER A 79 -6.64 -2.64 -6.95
CA SER A 79 -7.89 -3.39 -6.75
C SER A 79 -8.71 -2.94 -5.53
N ARG A 80 -8.22 -1.99 -4.76
CA ARG A 80 -8.90 -1.36 -3.60
C ARG A 80 -9.23 0.11 -3.84
N GLN A 81 -9.07 0.59 -5.06
CA GLN A 81 -9.48 1.93 -5.46
C GLN A 81 -10.93 1.91 -5.97
N PHE A 82 -11.74 2.87 -5.53
CA PHE A 82 -13.10 3.08 -6.01
C PHE A 82 -13.11 3.73 -7.40
N GLU A 83 -14.22 3.55 -8.13
CA GLU A 83 -14.43 4.20 -9.44
C GLU A 83 -14.24 5.72 -9.38
N GLU A 84 -14.50 6.32 -8.21
CA GLU A 84 -14.35 7.76 -7.97
C GLU A 84 -12.91 8.20 -7.68
N GLY A 85 -11.97 7.25 -7.51
CA GLY A 85 -10.54 7.51 -7.34
C GLY A 85 -10.03 7.51 -5.90
N ASP A 86 -10.92 7.57 -4.91
CA ASP A 86 -10.57 7.31 -3.52
C ASP A 86 -10.41 5.81 -3.25
N VAL A 87 -10.02 5.42 -2.04
CA VAL A 87 -9.59 4.06 -1.77
C VAL A 87 -10.24 3.50 -0.50
N GLN A 88 -10.20 2.18 -0.37
CA GLN A 88 -10.47 1.50 0.89
C GLN A 88 -9.28 1.71 1.82
N HIS A 89 -9.44 2.49 2.88
CA HIS A 89 -8.37 2.83 3.82
C HIS A 89 -7.75 1.58 4.47
N TRP A 90 -8.60 0.64 4.88
CA TRP A 90 -8.18 -0.69 5.28
C TRP A 90 -9.29 -1.73 5.01
N TRP A 91 -8.91 -3.00 4.95
CA TRP A 91 -9.83 -4.12 4.69
C TRP A 91 -9.37 -5.42 5.36
N HIS A 92 -10.30 -6.35 5.52
CA HIS A 92 -10.05 -7.71 6.01
C HIS A 92 -10.05 -8.72 4.86
N PRO A 93 -8.89 -9.27 4.45
CA PRO A 93 -8.86 -10.41 3.52
C PRO A 93 -9.42 -11.68 4.18
N PRO A 94 -10.02 -12.63 3.40
CA PRO A 94 -10.32 -12.51 1.97
C PRO A 94 -11.66 -11.81 1.69
N ALA A 95 -12.49 -11.58 2.72
CA ALA A 95 -13.85 -11.07 2.58
C ALA A 95 -13.94 -9.66 1.96
N GLY A 96 -12.90 -8.84 2.14
CA GLY A 96 -12.86 -7.49 1.62
C GLY A 96 -13.69 -6.47 2.42
N LEU A 97 -14.32 -6.89 3.53
CA LEU A 97 -14.96 -5.96 4.46
C LEU A 97 -13.91 -4.93 4.91
N GLY A 98 -14.20 -3.65 4.76
CA GLY A 98 -13.27 -2.59 5.11
C GLY A 98 -13.94 -1.24 5.13
N VAL A 99 -13.14 -0.20 5.26
CA VAL A 99 -13.62 1.16 5.48
C VAL A 99 -13.23 2.10 4.36
N ARG A 100 -14.18 2.90 3.91
CA ARG A 100 -13.98 4.05 3.02
C ARG A 100 -13.93 5.29 3.88
N THR A 101 -12.92 6.14 3.71
CA THR A 101 -12.68 7.31 4.54
C THR A 101 -12.41 8.56 3.71
N ARG A 102 -12.21 9.72 4.40
CA ARG A 102 -11.72 10.97 3.81
C ARG A 102 -10.24 11.19 4.08
N ILE A 103 -9.49 10.16 4.49
CA ILE A 103 -8.05 10.24 4.70
C ILE A 103 -7.37 10.54 3.37
N SER A 104 -6.53 11.56 3.36
CA SER A 104 -6.04 12.19 2.12
C SER A 104 -4.74 11.60 1.58
N ASP A 105 -3.84 11.16 2.45
CA ASP A 105 -2.51 10.69 2.04
C ASP A 105 -2.55 9.30 1.40
N ASP A 106 -3.55 8.48 1.71
CA ASP A 106 -3.73 7.15 1.09
C ASP A 106 -3.61 7.21 -0.44
N LEU A 107 -4.24 8.21 -1.06
CA LEU A 107 -4.30 8.35 -2.52
C LEU A 107 -2.92 8.43 -3.15
N LEU A 108 -2.00 9.17 -2.51
CA LEU A 108 -0.67 9.49 -3.07
C LEU A 108 0.34 8.36 -2.90
N TRP A 109 0.09 7.41 -2.00
CA TRP A 109 0.98 6.27 -1.81
C TRP A 109 1.04 5.35 -3.03
N LEU A 110 -0.07 5.18 -3.78
CA LEU A 110 -0.09 4.36 -4.99
C LEU A 110 0.86 4.90 -6.09
N PRO A 111 0.73 6.14 -6.57
CA PRO A 111 1.64 6.67 -7.58
C PRO A 111 3.08 6.77 -7.07
N TYR A 112 3.29 7.10 -5.79
CA TYR A 112 4.61 7.15 -5.19
C TYR A 112 5.32 5.80 -5.22
N CYS A 113 4.66 4.74 -4.74
CA CYS A 113 5.21 3.38 -4.75
C CYS A 113 5.43 2.84 -6.16
N THR A 114 4.50 3.14 -7.08
CA THR A 114 4.64 2.76 -8.49
C THR A 114 5.87 3.42 -9.13
N ALA A 115 6.07 4.71 -8.89
CA ALA A 115 7.25 5.42 -9.37
C ALA A 115 8.55 4.88 -8.76
N ALA A 116 8.56 4.61 -7.45
CA ALA A 116 9.71 4.02 -6.76
C ALA A 116 10.05 2.64 -7.33
N TYR A 117 9.03 1.79 -7.57
CA TYR A 117 9.20 0.47 -8.18
C TYR A 117 9.86 0.57 -9.56
N ILE A 118 9.31 1.40 -10.45
CA ILE A 118 9.84 1.56 -11.81
C ILE A 118 11.28 2.10 -11.78
N ARG A 119 11.55 3.11 -10.94
CA ARG A 119 12.90 3.69 -10.82
C ARG A 119 13.94 2.67 -10.35
N SER A 120 13.55 1.74 -9.48
CA SER A 120 14.48 0.77 -8.90
C SER A 120 14.66 -0.48 -9.76
N THR A 121 13.64 -0.88 -10.52
CA THR A 121 13.65 -2.12 -11.29
C THR A 121 13.80 -1.93 -12.79
N GLY A 122 13.45 -0.75 -13.31
CA GLY A 122 13.30 -0.49 -14.75
C GLY A 122 12.04 -1.11 -15.36
N ASP A 123 11.23 -1.83 -14.59
CA ASP A 123 10.02 -2.50 -15.09
C ASP A 123 8.84 -1.51 -15.22
N SER A 124 8.72 -0.89 -16.38
CA SER A 124 7.58 -0.04 -16.71
C SER A 124 6.35 -0.83 -17.21
N THR A 125 6.46 -2.15 -17.39
CA THR A 125 5.34 -2.97 -17.88
C THR A 125 4.17 -2.98 -16.90
N ILE A 126 4.45 -2.80 -15.61
CA ILE A 126 3.43 -2.70 -14.56
C ILE A 126 2.37 -1.62 -14.89
N LEU A 127 2.77 -0.52 -15.54
CA LEU A 127 1.84 0.56 -15.89
C LEU A 127 0.70 0.13 -16.82
N LYS A 128 0.89 -0.96 -17.55
CA LYS A 128 -0.08 -1.50 -18.51
C LYS A 128 -0.97 -2.60 -17.93
N GLU A 129 -0.70 -3.05 -16.71
CA GLU A 129 -1.50 -4.12 -16.07
C GLU A 129 -2.93 -3.62 -15.81
N PRO A 130 -3.95 -4.31 -16.34
CA PRO A 130 -5.32 -3.96 -16.10
C PRO A 130 -5.76 -4.46 -14.73
N VAL A 131 -6.41 -3.58 -13.94
CA VAL A 131 -6.96 -3.92 -12.63
C VAL A 131 -8.37 -3.37 -12.52
N PRO A 132 -9.35 -4.17 -12.04
CA PRO A 132 -10.70 -3.69 -11.82
C PRO A 132 -10.76 -2.76 -10.61
N TYR A 133 -11.63 -1.75 -10.68
CA TYR A 133 -12.02 -0.93 -9.53
C TYR A 133 -12.94 -1.68 -8.58
N ILE A 134 -13.20 -1.08 -7.45
CA ILE A 134 -14.32 -1.45 -6.57
C ILE A 134 -15.37 -0.34 -6.58
N LYS A 135 -16.60 -0.70 -6.20
CA LYS A 135 -17.72 0.24 -6.08
C LYS A 135 -18.49 0.02 -4.78
N GLY A 136 -19.09 1.09 -4.30
CA GLY A 136 -19.86 1.08 -3.07
C GLY A 136 -20.45 2.45 -2.76
N PRO A 137 -21.11 2.59 -1.61
CA PRO A 137 -21.75 3.85 -1.22
C PRO A 137 -20.73 4.98 -1.06
N LEU A 138 -21.11 6.17 -1.53
CA LEU A 138 -20.38 7.40 -1.31
C LEU A 138 -20.56 7.89 0.13
N LEU A 139 -19.52 8.54 0.67
CA LEU A 139 -19.61 9.23 1.93
C LEU A 139 -20.54 10.45 1.81
N LYS A 140 -21.51 10.57 2.73
CA LYS A 140 -22.35 11.74 2.86
C LYS A 140 -21.52 12.94 3.33
N GLU A 141 -22.03 14.16 3.13
CA GLU A 141 -21.31 15.40 3.42
C GLU A 141 -20.69 15.43 4.84
N ASN A 142 -21.44 15.02 5.86
CA ASN A 142 -20.99 15.01 7.27
C ASN A 142 -20.45 13.66 7.74
N GLN A 143 -20.20 12.72 6.83
CA GLN A 143 -19.72 11.38 7.15
C GLN A 143 -18.22 11.29 6.91
N GLN A 144 -17.47 10.86 7.92
CA GLN A 144 -16.02 10.70 7.83
C GLN A 144 -15.60 9.31 7.30
N ASP A 145 -16.38 8.30 7.64
CA ASP A 145 -16.12 6.92 7.24
C ASP A 145 -17.39 6.10 7.06
N ILE A 146 -17.25 4.96 6.37
CA ILE A 146 -18.29 3.94 6.26
C ILE A 146 -17.65 2.56 6.07
N MET A 147 -18.10 1.57 6.87
CA MET A 147 -17.65 0.19 6.79
C MET A 147 -18.63 -0.64 5.95
N PHE A 148 -18.11 -1.33 4.93
CA PHE A 148 -18.89 -2.25 4.09
C PHE A 148 -17.97 -3.18 3.29
N THR A 149 -18.57 -4.18 2.64
CA THR A 149 -17.87 -5.00 1.64
C THR A 149 -18.19 -4.44 0.26
N PRO A 150 -17.19 -3.90 -0.46
CA PRO A 150 -17.43 -3.35 -1.80
C PRO A 150 -17.67 -4.46 -2.83
N GLU A 151 -18.34 -4.11 -3.91
CA GLU A 151 -18.44 -4.96 -5.08
C GLU A 151 -17.28 -4.70 -6.04
N ILE A 152 -16.87 -5.74 -6.79
CA ILE A 152 -15.92 -5.55 -7.90
C ILE A 152 -16.65 -4.86 -9.05
N SER A 153 -16.09 -3.78 -9.55
CA SER A 153 -16.63 -3.05 -10.69
C SER A 153 -16.39 -3.81 -12.00
N GLN A 154 -17.26 -3.53 -12.98
CA GLN A 154 -17.03 -3.93 -14.37
C GLN A 154 -15.98 -3.03 -15.06
N GLN A 155 -15.69 -1.86 -14.50
CA GLN A 155 -14.68 -0.95 -14.99
C GLN A 155 -13.30 -1.44 -14.55
N SER A 156 -12.41 -1.62 -15.53
CA SER A 156 -11.02 -2.02 -15.32
C SER A 156 -10.12 -1.11 -16.14
N GLU A 157 -9.11 -0.56 -15.52
CA GLU A 157 -8.14 0.33 -16.16
C GLU A 157 -6.70 -0.09 -15.83
N SER A 158 -5.74 0.51 -16.52
CA SER A 158 -4.33 0.23 -16.27
C SER A 158 -3.85 0.84 -14.95
N VAL A 159 -2.77 0.30 -14.37
CA VAL A 159 -2.12 0.88 -13.19
C VAL A 159 -1.79 2.36 -13.40
N TYR A 160 -1.43 2.75 -14.62
CA TYR A 160 -1.19 4.15 -14.97
C TYR A 160 -2.44 5.01 -14.73
N GLU A 161 -3.60 4.57 -15.21
CA GLU A 161 -4.87 5.30 -15.02
C GLU A 161 -5.31 5.31 -13.55
N HIS A 162 -5.07 4.21 -12.80
CA HIS A 162 -5.26 4.19 -11.35
C HIS A 162 -4.43 5.27 -10.64
N CYS A 163 -3.13 5.37 -10.97
CA CYS A 163 -2.25 6.39 -10.41
C CYS A 163 -2.70 7.80 -10.78
N LYS A 164 -3.06 8.03 -12.04
CA LYS A 164 -3.56 9.32 -12.52
C LYS A 164 -4.84 9.72 -11.78
N LYS A 165 -5.80 8.80 -11.66
CA LYS A 165 -7.07 9.03 -10.96
C LYS A 165 -6.85 9.36 -9.48
N ALA A 166 -5.87 8.72 -8.82
CA ALA A 166 -5.50 9.04 -7.44
C ALA A 166 -4.96 10.47 -7.31
N ILE A 167 -4.11 10.90 -8.24
CA ILE A 167 -3.57 12.26 -8.27
C ILE A 167 -4.68 13.28 -8.57
N ASP A 168 -5.52 13.02 -9.58
CA ASP A 168 -6.62 13.89 -9.99
C ASP A 168 -7.67 14.05 -8.87
N ARG A 169 -7.82 13.03 -8.02
CA ARG A 169 -8.73 13.05 -6.85
C ARG A 169 -8.18 13.85 -5.69
N THR A 170 -6.86 14.04 -5.61
CA THR A 170 -6.21 14.76 -4.52
C THR A 170 -6.58 16.25 -4.60
N CYS A 171 -7.09 16.80 -3.49
CA CYS A 171 -7.40 18.22 -3.40
C CYS A 171 -6.15 19.01 -2.97
N PHE A 172 -5.97 20.19 -3.58
CA PHE A 172 -4.85 21.07 -3.27
C PHE A 172 -5.38 22.41 -2.77
N GLY A 173 -4.67 23.01 -1.81
CA GLY A 173 -4.94 24.35 -1.31
C GLY A 173 -4.34 25.45 -2.21
N GLU A 174 -4.54 26.70 -1.82
CA GLU A 174 -4.07 27.88 -2.56
C GLU A 174 -2.55 27.93 -2.76
N HIS A 175 -1.78 27.27 -1.88
CA HIS A 175 -0.31 27.20 -1.98
C HIS A 175 0.19 25.96 -2.77
N GLY A 176 -0.71 25.19 -3.41
CA GLY A 176 -0.35 24.00 -4.18
C GLY A 176 0.06 22.80 -3.32
N LEU A 177 -0.22 22.82 -2.02
CA LEU A 177 -0.02 21.70 -1.12
C LEU A 177 -1.29 20.84 -1.04
N PRO A 178 -1.16 19.50 -0.95
CA PRO A 178 -2.31 18.64 -0.71
C PRO A 178 -3.04 19.05 0.57
N LEU A 179 -4.37 19.09 0.50
CA LEU A 179 -5.20 19.36 1.68
C LEU A 179 -5.31 18.08 2.52
N MET A 180 -5.20 18.24 3.83
CA MET A 180 -5.57 17.20 4.78
C MET A 180 -7.09 17.07 4.79
N GLY A 181 -7.60 15.89 4.50
CA GLY A 181 -9.05 15.58 4.50
C GLY A 181 -9.56 15.28 5.90
N GLY A 182 -10.02 14.06 6.13
CA GLY A 182 -10.44 13.59 7.45
C GLY A 182 -9.28 13.14 8.34
N GLY A 183 -8.07 13.26 7.86
CA GLY A 183 -6.83 12.84 8.51
C GLY A 183 -5.76 12.46 7.49
N ASP A 184 -4.58 12.19 8.01
CA ASP A 184 -3.44 11.67 7.26
C ASP A 184 -2.70 10.62 8.10
N TRP A 185 -1.37 10.56 8.01
CA TRP A 185 -0.55 9.62 8.77
C TRP A 185 -0.83 9.59 10.29
N ASN A 186 -1.25 10.68 10.88
CA ASN A 186 -1.53 10.76 12.32
C ASN A 186 -2.98 10.35 12.68
N ASP A 187 -3.80 10.00 11.69
CA ASP A 187 -5.18 9.55 11.84
C ASP A 187 -6.09 10.56 12.61
N GLY A 188 -5.81 11.86 12.51
CA GLY A 188 -6.57 12.88 13.22
C GLY A 188 -6.52 14.25 12.63
#